data_ac2c8f27b5da9ff1d0958025e8253bf2
#
_entry.id   ac2c8f27b5da9ff1d0958025e8253bf2
#
_cell.length_a   1.000
_cell.length_b   1.000
_cell.length_c   1.000
_cell.angle_alpha   90.00
_cell.angle_beta   90.00
_cell.angle_gamma   90.00
#
_symmetry.space_group_name_H-M   'P 1'
#
loop_
_entity.id
_entity.type
_entity.pdbx_description
1 polymer ?
#
loop_
_entity_poly.entity_id
_entity_poly.type
_entity_poly.pdbx_seq_one_letter_code
_entity_poly.pdbx_strand_id
1 'polypeptide(L)'
;MERRKYKRYQVKNGAYTVNSTKPGLIIDIGMGGLAFRYIDRKDWPEESFELDIVFDDKGFRLAAIPYTVVSDSITDNDFSSENMVVKRRSVQFGNLSSDQVSKLQKFIDHNTTAEIVL
;
A
#
# COMPACT_ATOMS: atom_id res chain seq x y z
N MET A 1 -21.36 8.65 -3.86
CA MET A 1 -20.49 9.85 -3.92
C MET A 1 -19.05 9.49 -3.67
N GLU A 2 -18.17 9.99 -4.51
CA GLU A 2 -16.73 9.81 -4.35
C GLU A 2 -16.23 10.64 -3.18
N ARG A 3 -15.62 10.01 -2.17
CA ARG A 3 -15.09 10.71 -1.01
C ARG A 3 -13.59 10.96 -1.08
N ARG A 4 -12.91 10.29 -2.01
CA ARG A 4 -11.47 10.44 -2.16
C ARG A 4 -11.17 11.68 -3.01
N LYS A 5 -10.17 12.42 -2.58
CA LYS A 5 -9.66 13.56 -3.36
C LYS A 5 -8.99 13.08 -4.64
N TYR A 6 -8.38 11.90 -4.62
CA TYR A 6 -7.64 11.32 -5.74
C TYR A 6 -8.25 10.00 -6.15
N LYS A 7 -8.17 9.71 -7.45
CA LYS A 7 -8.63 8.43 -7.99
C LYS A 7 -7.76 7.28 -7.51
N ARG A 8 -8.34 6.10 -7.46
CA ARG A 8 -7.67 4.85 -7.11
C ARG A 8 -7.72 3.90 -8.28
N TYR A 9 -6.66 3.11 -8.44
CA TYR A 9 -6.49 2.18 -9.54
C TYR A 9 -6.04 0.82 -9.00
N GLN A 10 -6.52 -0.26 -9.63
CA GLN A 10 -6.02 -1.59 -9.36
C GLN A 10 -4.58 -1.70 -9.83
N VAL A 11 -3.74 -2.35 -9.04
CA VAL A 11 -2.32 -2.48 -9.31
C VAL A 11 -2.04 -3.85 -9.93
N LYS A 12 -1.12 -3.90 -10.89
CA LYS A 12 -0.63 -5.15 -11.46
C LYS A 12 0.06 -5.99 -10.38
N ASN A 13 0.05 -7.30 -10.55
CA ASN A 13 0.68 -8.22 -9.60
C ASN A 13 2.18 -7.92 -9.46
N GLY A 14 2.70 -8.11 -8.25
CA GLY A 14 4.12 -7.93 -7.98
C GLY A 14 4.49 -6.62 -7.30
N ALA A 15 3.51 -5.80 -6.94
CA ALA A 15 3.74 -4.56 -6.21
C ALA A 15 3.49 -4.75 -4.72
N TYR A 16 4.43 -4.28 -3.91
CA TYR A 16 4.41 -4.48 -2.45
C TYR A 16 4.73 -3.19 -1.72
N THR A 17 4.15 -3.06 -0.52
CA THR A 17 4.68 -2.12 0.47
C THR A 17 5.69 -2.83 1.35
N VAL A 18 6.69 -2.09 1.85
CA VAL A 18 7.59 -2.58 2.88
C VAL A 18 7.64 -1.55 3.98
N ASN A 19 7.24 -1.95 5.20
CA ASN A 19 7.34 -1.11 6.39
C ASN A 19 8.30 -1.81 7.35
N SER A 20 9.49 -1.21 7.57
CA SER A 20 10.60 -1.88 8.23
C SER A 20 10.92 -3.17 7.45
N THR A 21 10.56 -4.34 7.96
CA THR A 21 10.74 -5.62 7.28
C THR A 21 9.40 -6.28 6.90
N LYS A 22 8.28 -5.59 7.11
CA LYS A 22 6.95 -6.16 6.87
C LYS A 22 6.49 -5.92 5.44
N PRO A 23 6.25 -6.97 4.64
CA PRO A 23 5.70 -6.80 3.30
C PRO A 23 4.18 -6.70 3.35
N GLY A 24 3.63 -5.95 2.38
CA GLY A 24 2.19 -5.89 2.15
C GLY A 24 1.90 -5.90 0.66
N LEU A 25 0.95 -6.71 0.21
CA LEU A 25 0.56 -6.79 -1.20
C LEU A 25 -0.36 -5.64 -1.54
N ILE A 26 0.06 -4.76 -2.45
CA ILE A 26 -0.73 -3.59 -2.84
C ILE A 26 -1.95 -4.05 -3.65
N ILE A 27 -3.13 -3.60 -3.22
CA ILE A 27 -4.41 -3.90 -3.87
C ILE A 27 -4.78 -2.77 -4.84
N ASP A 28 -4.73 -1.54 -4.35
CA ASP A 28 -5.01 -0.35 -5.15
C ASP A 28 -4.13 0.81 -4.71
N ILE A 29 -3.97 1.79 -5.61
CA ILE A 29 -3.10 2.95 -5.38
C ILE A 29 -3.64 4.17 -6.12
N GLY A 30 -3.40 5.34 -5.54
CA GLY A 30 -3.64 6.64 -6.14
C GLY A 30 -2.61 7.63 -5.68
N MET A 31 -2.75 8.88 -6.09
CA MET A 31 -1.79 9.92 -5.68
C MET A 31 -1.91 10.29 -4.20
N GLY A 32 -3.05 9.99 -3.57
CA GLY A 32 -3.29 10.33 -2.17
C GLY A 32 -3.09 9.20 -1.18
N GLY A 33 -2.92 7.95 -1.64
CA GLY A 33 -2.77 6.81 -0.74
C GLY A 33 -2.92 5.48 -1.45
N LEU A 34 -2.93 4.40 -0.67
CA LEU A 34 -3.06 3.05 -1.20
C LEU A 34 -3.73 2.13 -0.20
N ALA A 35 -4.13 0.96 -0.68
CA ALA A 35 -4.60 -0.13 0.16
C ALA A 35 -3.74 -1.35 -0.09
N PHE A 36 -3.47 -2.10 0.96
CA PHE A 36 -2.68 -3.32 0.84
C PHE A 36 -3.17 -4.38 1.81
N ARG A 37 -2.85 -5.62 1.48
CA ARG A 37 -3.12 -6.79 2.32
C ARG A 37 -1.82 -7.25 2.95
N TYR A 38 -1.87 -7.58 4.24
CA TYR A 38 -0.67 -8.00 4.97
C TYR A 38 -1.04 -9.03 6.02
N ILE A 39 -0.01 -9.73 6.49
CA ILE A 39 -0.15 -10.67 7.61
C ILE A 39 0.33 -9.94 8.86
N ASP A 40 -0.55 -9.84 9.84
CA ASP A 40 -0.21 -9.26 11.13
C ASP A 40 0.21 -10.38 12.08
N ARG A 41 1.46 -10.33 12.52
CA ARG A 41 2.07 -11.33 13.41
C ARG A 41 2.49 -10.67 14.70
N LYS A 42 2.28 -11.38 15.81
CA LYS A 42 2.61 -10.86 17.14
C LYS A 42 4.12 -10.63 17.34
N ASP A 43 4.95 -11.40 16.64
CA ASP A 43 6.41 -11.35 16.79
C ASP A 43 7.10 -10.38 15.83
N TRP A 44 6.33 -9.64 15.02
CA TRP A 44 6.92 -8.68 14.09
C TRP A 44 7.28 -7.38 14.80
N PRO A 45 8.34 -6.67 14.32
CA PRO A 45 8.76 -5.42 14.93
C PRO A 45 7.70 -4.33 14.77
N GLU A 46 7.83 -3.28 15.57
CA GLU A 46 6.95 -2.13 15.48
C GLU A 46 7.05 -1.48 14.10
N GLU A 47 5.93 -0.88 13.69
CA GLU A 47 5.84 -0.20 12.41
C GLU A 47 6.54 1.14 12.43
N SER A 48 7.11 1.50 11.29
CA SER A 48 7.65 2.82 11.02
C SER A 48 6.53 3.78 10.58
N PHE A 49 6.80 5.07 10.62
CA PHE A 49 5.90 6.09 10.06
C PHE A 49 6.04 6.27 8.55
N GLU A 50 6.93 5.50 7.94
CA GLU A 50 7.20 5.56 6.51
C GLU A 50 7.15 4.15 5.93
N LEU A 51 6.76 4.05 4.67
CA LEU A 51 6.80 2.80 3.94
C LEU A 51 7.47 3.00 2.58
N ASP A 52 7.94 1.89 2.02
CA ASP A 52 8.47 1.85 0.67
C ASP A 52 7.45 1.16 -0.24
N ILE A 53 7.40 1.57 -1.49
CA ILE A 53 6.65 0.89 -2.55
C ILE A 53 7.68 0.19 -3.44
N VAL A 54 7.52 -1.11 -3.63
CA VAL A 54 8.45 -1.95 -4.38
C VAL A 54 7.70 -2.69 -5.48
N PHE A 55 8.28 -2.71 -6.68
CA PHE A 55 7.75 -3.50 -7.80
C PHE A 55 8.88 -4.39 -8.32
N ASP A 56 8.80 -5.68 -8.01
CA ASP A 56 9.89 -6.63 -8.22
C ASP A 56 10.32 -6.79 -9.67
N ASP A 57 9.36 -6.89 -10.60
CA ASP A 57 9.63 -7.15 -12.02
C ASP A 57 10.50 -6.08 -12.67
N LYS A 58 10.44 -4.86 -12.14
CA LYS A 58 11.08 -3.70 -12.75
C LYS A 58 12.23 -3.14 -11.89
N GLY A 59 12.49 -3.73 -10.75
CA GLY A 59 13.47 -3.19 -9.82
C GLY A 59 13.08 -1.82 -9.28
N PHE A 60 11.82 -1.46 -9.33
CA PHE A 60 11.33 -0.15 -8.88
C PHE A 60 11.27 -0.12 -7.35
N ARG A 61 11.74 1.00 -6.79
CA ARG A 61 11.58 1.26 -5.35
C ARG A 61 11.34 2.74 -5.11
N LEU A 62 10.24 3.06 -4.46
CA LEU A 62 9.90 4.41 -4.02
C LEU A 62 9.95 4.42 -2.51
N ALA A 63 10.98 5.03 -1.95
CA ALA A 63 11.32 4.89 -0.54
C ALA A 63 10.77 6.01 0.32
N ALA A 64 10.60 5.71 1.60
CA ALA A 64 10.36 6.69 2.66
C ALA A 64 9.08 7.52 2.45
N ILE A 65 8.00 6.85 2.07
CA ILE A 65 6.70 7.50 1.90
C ILE A 65 6.05 7.67 3.27
N PRO A 66 5.86 8.92 3.74
CA PRO A 66 5.14 9.13 5.00
C PRO A 66 3.66 8.79 4.84
N TYR A 67 3.07 8.22 5.86
CA TYR A 67 1.67 7.81 5.78
C TYR A 67 0.98 7.84 7.13
N THR A 68 -0.36 7.87 7.08
CA THR A 68 -1.22 7.62 8.22
C THR A 68 -2.23 6.53 7.87
N VAL A 69 -2.60 5.73 8.86
CA VAL A 69 -3.57 4.65 8.66
C VAL A 69 -4.99 5.24 8.68
N VAL A 70 -5.75 4.92 7.64
CA VAL A 70 -7.16 5.34 7.53
C VAL A 70 -8.08 4.24 8.03
N SER A 71 -7.81 3.00 7.66
CA SER A 71 -8.59 1.85 8.11
C SER A 71 -7.73 0.59 8.16
N ASP A 72 -8.11 -0.35 9.02
CA ASP A 72 -7.42 -1.60 9.20
C ASP A 72 -8.43 -2.64 9.65
N SER A 73 -8.60 -3.71 8.86
CA SER A 73 -9.64 -4.71 9.13
C SER A 73 -9.19 -6.11 8.77
N ILE A 74 -9.76 -7.10 9.45
CA ILE A 74 -9.52 -8.51 9.13
C ILE A 74 -10.30 -8.86 7.87
N THR A 75 -9.62 -9.41 6.86
CA THR A 75 -10.24 -9.71 5.57
C THR A 75 -10.53 -11.19 5.35
N ASP A 76 -9.79 -12.08 6.00
CA ASP A 76 -9.90 -13.50 5.73
C ASP A 76 -9.67 -14.31 7.00
N ASN A 77 -10.77 -14.82 7.56
CA ASN A 77 -10.74 -15.61 8.80
C ASN A 77 -10.25 -17.04 8.56
N ASP A 78 -10.31 -17.53 7.32
CA ASP A 78 -9.92 -18.92 7.01
C ASP A 78 -8.42 -19.14 7.17
N PHE A 79 -7.63 -18.07 6.97
CA PHE A 79 -6.18 -18.13 7.10
C PHE A 79 -5.65 -17.56 8.40
N SER A 80 -6.54 -17.13 9.30
CA SER A 80 -6.13 -16.56 10.57
C SER A 80 -5.88 -17.66 11.62
N SER A 81 -4.91 -17.40 12.48
CA SER A 81 -4.60 -18.28 13.62
C SER A 81 -4.34 -17.41 14.85
N GLU A 82 -3.99 -18.03 15.98
CA GLU A 82 -3.68 -17.29 17.20
C GLU A 82 -2.57 -16.24 17.01
N ASN A 83 -1.60 -16.54 16.13
CA ASN A 83 -0.40 -15.71 15.97
C ASN A 83 -0.35 -14.95 14.64
N MET A 84 -1.28 -15.22 13.75
CA MET A 84 -1.31 -14.61 12.40
C MET A 84 -2.73 -14.27 12.02
N VAL A 85 -2.89 -13.06 11.51
CA VAL A 85 -4.18 -12.56 11.01
C VAL A 85 -3.94 -11.88 9.68
N VAL A 86 -4.73 -12.22 8.66
CA VAL A 86 -4.68 -11.53 7.38
C VAL A 86 -5.55 -10.28 7.47
N LYS A 87 -4.95 -9.13 7.18
CA LYS A 87 -5.62 -7.83 7.30
C LYS A 87 -5.50 -7.04 6.02
N ARG A 88 -6.46 -6.14 5.83
CA ARG A 88 -6.43 -5.12 4.79
C ARG A 88 -6.29 -3.76 5.46
N ARG A 89 -5.32 -2.98 5.02
CA ARG A 89 -5.06 -1.64 5.54
C ARG A 89 -5.14 -0.62 4.42
N SER A 90 -5.82 0.49 4.67
CA SER A 90 -5.81 1.65 3.79
C SER A 90 -5.01 2.76 4.47
N VAL A 91 -4.16 3.41 3.70
CA VAL A 91 -3.31 4.49 4.20
C VAL A 91 -3.45 5.72 3.32
N GLN A 92 -3.25 6.88 3.93
CA GLN A 92 -3.18 8.17 3.27
C GLN A 92 -1.72 8.63 3.33
N PHE A 93 -1.18 9.08 2.20
CA PHE A 93 0.18 9.59 2.17
C PHE A 93 0.26 10.95 2.86
N GLY A 94 1.38 11.20 3.51
CA GLY A 94 1.72 12.53 4.02
C GLY A 94 2.31 13.40 2.91
N ASN A 95 3.14 14.37 3.31
CA ASN A 95 3.78 15.27 2.35
C ASN A 95 4.85 14.54 1.55
N LEU A 96 4.67 14.49 0.24
CA LEU A 96 5.63 13.88 -0.68
C LEU A 96 6.54 14.95 -1.27
N SER A 97 7.82 14.60 -1.47
CA SER A 97 8.73 15.45 -2.22
C SER A 97 8.32 15.46 -3.70
N SER A 98 8.81 16.44 -4.46
CA SER A 98 8.52 16.50 -5.90
C SER A 98 9.07 15.27 -6.63
N ASP A 99 10.21 14.72 -6.19
CA ASP A 99 10.75 13.48 -6.74
C ASP A 99 9.83 12.29 -6.46
N GLN A 100 9.32 12.18 -5.23
CA GLN A 100 8.37 11.13 -4.87
C GLN A 100 7.07 11.24 -5.66
N VAL A 101 6.54 12.45 -5.82
CA VAL A 101 5.33 12.70 -6.63
C VAL A 101 5.56 12.24 -8.07
N SER A 102 6.68 12.61 -8.67
CA SER A 102 7.00 12.23 -10.05
C SER A 102 7.11 10.72 -10.22
N LYS A 103 7.82 10.05 -9.31
CA LYS A 103 7.98 8.60 -9.35
C LYS A 103 6.67 7.87 -9.12
N LEU A 104 5.85 8.36 -8.20
CA LEU A 104 4.53 7.78 -7.91
C LEU A 104 3.61 7.89 -9.12
N GLN A 105 3.59 9.05 -9.77
CA GLN A 105 2.78 9.25 -10.98
C GLN A 105 3.20 8.29 -12.09
N LYS A 106 4.49 8.11 -12.30
CA LYS A 106 5.00 7.16 -13.30
C LYS A 106 4.61 5.73 -12.95
N PHE A 107 4.69 5.36 -11.68
CA PHE A 107 4.28 4.04 -11.24
C PHE A 107 2.80 3.79 -11.55
N ILE A 108 1.94 4.75 -11.21
CA ILE A 108 0.50 4.65 -11.47
C ILE A 108 0.22 4.55 -12.97
N ASP A 109 0.87 5.38 -13.77
CA ASP A 109 0.66 5.41 -15.22
C ASP A 109 1.03 4.09 -15.91
N HIS A 110 2.02 3.36 -15.40
CA HIS A 110 2.58 2.19 -16.08
C HIS A 110 2.20 0.85 -15.42
N ASN A 111 1.73 0.85 -14.18
CA ASN A 111 1.59 -0.39 -13.41
C ASN A 111 0.19 -0.60 -12.83
N THR A 112 -0.79 0.10 -13.36
CA THR A 112 -2.19 -0.09 -12.96
C THR A 112 -3.00 -0.62 -14.14
N THR A 113 -4.14 -1.25 -13.82
CA THR A 113 -4.97 -1.92 -14.82
C THR A 113 -6.32 -1.25 -15.03
N ALA A 114 -6.96 -0.79 -13.95
CA ALA A 114 -8.32 -0.25 -14.03
C ALA A 114 -8.57 0.73 -12.90
N GLU A 115 -9.35 1.74 -13.16
CA GLU A 115 -9.81 2.67 -12.13
C GLU A 115 -10.86 1.98 -11.25
N ILE A 116 -10.76 2.18 -9.94
CA ILE A 116 -11.76 1.71 -8.99
C ILE A 116 -12.76 2.83 -8.77
N VAL A 117 -13.99 2.61 -9.20
CA VAL A 117 -15.08 3.57 -9.07
C VAL A 117 -15.93 3.20 -7.86
N LEU A 118 -16.21 4.17 -7.02
CA LEU A 118 -17.04 3.97 -5.83
C LEU A 118 -18.47 4.45 -6.06
#